data_a9edda6939cad7f0493e0dfd63d7a577
#
_entry.id   a9edda6939cad7f0493e0dfd63d7a577
#
_cell.length_a   1.000
_cell.length_b   1.000
_cell.length_c   1.000
_cell.angle_alpha   90.00
_cell.angle_beta   90.00
_cell.angle_gamma   90.00
#
_symmetry.space_group_name_H-M   'P 1'
#
loop_
_entity.id
_entity.type
_entity.pdbx_description
1 polymer ?
#
loop_
_entity_poly.entity_id
_entity_poly.type
_entity_poly.pdbx_seq_one_letter_code
_entity_poly.pdbx_strand_id
1 'polypeptide(L)'
;MIKTFLRNALQQSLDASALTPLTPLVQENLRRVITSDTLSREVLVELFAHRCCAIRIPNFYPKPMLPIMQHRLLSSDHRTNWQVSDPQRGLENSNVESVGTPLTAATLNRNSAAADTTATATNATDNTTDHMAHYFLAAQRLTRELRAAGTGKDFAGTKGDTHSLVMTPMDKLRLELDEEWPGGARVGRDKNTGRALLAGCGRIMHSTSSTDPGFCHVDDIAIMKETSGTFSANVYLETPPVGLGGELNIWPIQINSRLDFYTHSASLSLLLTQEKSAQEALRRCLPPPITIVPEPGDFIMICAQRPHAVVGFDAGRRVSMQTFVEVDGLKHSLMLES
;
A
#
# COMPACT_ATOMS: atom_id res chain seq x y z
N MET A 1 20.32 3.61 3.65
CA MET A 1 21.01 3.94 4.91
C MET A 1 20.07 3.77 6.12
N ILE A 2 18.94 4.45 6.19
CA ILE A 2 17.98 4.37 7.32
C ILE A 2 17.46 2.95 7.54
N LYS A 3 16.98 2.25 6.49
CA LYS A 3 16.49 0.86 6.59
C LYS A 3 17.57 -0.12 7.11
N THR A 4 18.82 0.07 6.68
CA THR A 4 19.95 -0.75 7.16
C THR A 4 20.26 -0.50 8.63
N PHE A 5 20.24 0.78 9.05
CA PHE A 5 20.43 1.13 10.46
C PHE A 5 19.33 0.53 11.34
N LEU A 6 18.06 0.61 10.94
CA LEU A 6 16.96 0.01 11.68
C LEU A 6 17.02 -1.52 11.75
N ARG A 7 17.45 -2.19 10.68
CA ARG A 7 17.68 -3.64 10.73
C ARG A 7 18.74 -4.02 11.76
N ASN A 8 19.82 -3.25 11.82
CA ASN A 8 20.86 -3.45 12.85
C ASN A 8 20.34 -3.12 14.26
N ALA A 9 19.52 -2.08 14.41
CA ALA A 9 18.85 -1.75 15.67
C ALA A 9 17.89 -2.87 16.11
N LEU A 10 17.14 -3.48 15.18
CA LEU A 10 16.26 -4.61 15.47
C LEU A 10 17.04 -5.82 15.99
N GLN A 11 18.23 -6.12 15.46
CA GLN A 11 19.09 -7.21 15.97
C GLN A 11 19.59 -6.95 17.39
N GLN A 12 19.70 -5.69 17.81
CA GLN A 12 20.15 -5.30 19.14
C GLN A 12 19.00 -5.08 20.14
N SER A 13 17.78 -4.83 19.67
CA SER A 13 16.66 -4.29 20.46
C SER A 13 15.68 -5.32 21.03
N LEU A 14 16.05 -6.59 21.10
CA LEU A 14 15.26 -7.58 21.84
C LEU A 14 15.33 -7.36 23.37
N ASP A 15 16.08 -6.35 23.81
CA ASP A 15 16.05 -5.89 25.20
C ASP A 15 14.91 -4.87 25.37
N ALA A 16 13.84 -5.30 26.04
CA ALA A 16 12.66 -4.48 26.31
C ALA A 16 12.99 -3.15 27.04
N SER A 17 14.16 -3.06 27.70
CA SER A 17 14.63 -1.86 28.38
C SER A 17 15.04 -0.72 27.43
N ALA A 18 15.34 -1.02 26.18
CA ALA A 18 15.72 -0.06 25.15
C ALA A 18 14.52 0.61 24.43
N LEU A 19 13.31 0.09 24.63
CA LEU A 19 12.11 0.58 23.97
C LEU A 19 11.63 1.88 24.59
N THR A 20 11.36 2.87 23.75
CA THR A 20 10.84 4.16 24.17
C THR A 20 9.41 4.36 23.67
N PRO A 21 8.54 5.02 24.47
CA PRO A 21 7.21 5.40 23.98
C PRO A 21 7.31 6.27 22.71
N LEU A 22 6.42 6.04 21.76
CA LEU A 22 6.31 6.84 20.52
C LEU A 22 5.34 8.02 20.68
N THR A 23 4.75 8.18 21.85
CA THR A 23 3.85 9.31 22.18
C THR A 23 4.46 10.69 21.91
N PRO A 24 5.77 10.95 22.14
CA PRO A 24 6.36 12.25 21.83
C PRO A 24 6.35 12.60 20.33
N LEU A 25 6.18 11.61 19.44
CA LEU A 25 6.10 11.82 17.99
C LEU A 25 4.68 12.12 17.50
N VAL A 26 3.67 12.12 18.40
CA VAL A 26 2.28 12.40 18.05
C VAL A 26 2.12 13.85 17.64
N GLN A 27 1.39 14.06 16.56
CA GLN A 27 0.97 15.37 16.09
C GLN A 27 -0.55 15.48 16.23
N GLU A 28 -1.06 16.40 17.01
CA GLU A 28 -2.51 16.51 17.27
C GLU A 28 -3.31 16.88 16.02
N ASN A 29 -2.75 17.67 15.11
CA ASN A 29 -3.39 17.96 13.81
C ASN A 29 -3.59 16.71 12.94
N LEU A 30 -2.84 15.63 13.19
CA LEU A 30 -2.95 14.37 12.47
C LEU A 30 -4.02 13.45 13.03
N ARG A 31 -4.73 13.83 14.10
CA ARG A 31 -5.85 13.02 14.63
C ARG A 31 -7.12 13.15 13.80
N ARG A 32 -7.08 13.87 12.69
CA ARG A 32 -8.22 14.15 11.83
C ARG A 32 -8.20 13.26 10.58
N VAL A 33 -9.36 12.67 10.28
CA VAL A 33 -9.70 12.09 8.97
C VAL A 33 -10.62 13.08 8.27
N ILE A 34 -10.29 13.47 7.05
CA ILE A 34 -11.17 14.31 6.24
C ILE A 34 -12.05 13.39 5.40
N THR A 35 -13.36 13.49 5.61
CA THR A 35 -14.36 12.83 4.76
C THR A 35 -14.98 13.88 3.84
N SER A 36 -14.97 13.62 2.55
CA SER A 36 -15.52 14.52 1.51
C SER A 36 -16.27 13.69 0.47
N ASP A 37 -17.28 14.28 -0.16
CA ASP A 37 -18.05 13.61 -1.21
C ASP A 37 -17.26 13.49 -2.53
N THR A 38 -16.25 14.35 -2.71
CA THR A 38 -15.41 14.39 -3.92
C THR A 38 -13.94 14.54 -3.56
N LEU A 39 -13.11 14.04 -4.45
CA LEU A 39 -11.67 14.31 -4.40
C LEU A 39 -11.46 15.74 -4.95
N SER A 40 -10.94 16.64 -4.12
CA SER A 40 -10.64 18.00 -4.52
C SER A 40 -9.21 18.40 -4.18
N ARG A 41 -8.70 19.43 -4.83
CA ARG A 41 -7.39 19.97 -4.56
C ARG A 41 -7.18 20.34 -3.08
N GLU A 42 -8.19 20.95 -2.46
CA GLU A 42 -8.13 21.38 -1.05
C GLU A 42 -7.93 20.18 -0.13
N VAL A 43 -8.70 19.10 -0.36
CA VAL A 43 -8.61 17.85 0.40
C VAL A 43 -7.23 17.21 0.21
N LEU A 44 -6.72 17.18 -1.01
CA LEU A 44 -5.38 16.65 -1.33
C LEU A 44 -4.27 17.47 -0.65
N VAL A 45 -4.36 18.80 -0.67
CA VAL A 45 -3.38 19.69 -0.01
C VAL A 45 -3.35 19.46 1.50
N GLU A 46 -4.50 19.24 2.15
CA GLU A 46 -4.54 18.93 3.59
C GLU A 46 -3.77 17.64 3.93
N LEU A 47 -3.93 16.60 3.09
CA LEU A 47 -3.21 15.34 3.31
C LEU A 47 -1.71 15.47 2.97
N PHE A 48 -1.38 16.05 1.82
CA PHE A 48 0.00 16.16 1.34
C PHE A 48 0.84 17.14 2.16
N ALA A 49 0.21 18.13 2.77
CA ALA A 49 0.85 19.01 3.76
C ALA A 49 0.86 18.43 5.19
N HIS A 50 0.50 17.16 5.35
CA HIS A 50 0.48 16.47 6.63
C HIS A 50 -0.40 17.16 7.69
N ARG A 51 -1.56 17.71 7.32
CA ARG A 51 -2.52 18.34 8.24
C ARG A 51 -3.66 17.42 8.65
N CYS A 52 -3.72 16.22 8.08
CA CYS A 52 -4.61 15.14 8.48
C CYS A 52 -3.90 13.79 8.31
N CYS A 53 -4.41 12.72 8.92
CA CYS A 53 -3.82 11.40 8.76
C CYS A 53 -4.34 10.64 7.54
N ALA A 54 -5.56 10.94 7.12
CA ALA A 54 -6.23 10.29 6.00
C ALA A 54 -7.29 11.20 5.37
N ILE A 55 -7.56 10.92 4.10
CA ILE A 55 -8.78 11.37 3.42
C ILE A 55 -9.63 10.15 3.07
N ARG A 56 -10.95 10.29 3.17
CA ARG A 56 -11.95 9.28 2.77
C ARG A 56 -12.96 9.93 1.83
N ILE A 57 -13.18 9.30 0.67
CA ILE A 57 -14.23 9.67 -0.29
C ILE A 57 -15.21 8.50 -0.37
N PRO A 58 -16.38 8.59 0.29
CA PRO A 58 -17.39 7.55 0.24
C PRO A 58 -17.96 7.37 -1.17
N ASN A 59 -18.26 6.13 -1.55
CA ASN A 59 -18.82 5.79 -2.86
C ASN A 59 -17.99 6.33 -4.04
N PHE A 60 -16.69 6.50 -3.87
CA PHE A 60 -15.78 6.93 -4.92
C PHE A 60 -15.89 6.03 -6.15
N TYR A 61 -15.90 4.71 -5.96
CA TYR A 61 -16.07 3.77 -7.06
C TYR A 61 -17.53 3.30 -7.14
N PRO A 62 -18.16 3.37 -8.35
CA PRO A 62 -19.59 3.13 -8.48
C PRO A 62 -20.00 1.73 -8.05
N LYS A 63 -21.04 1.62 -7.22
CA LYS A 63 -21.56 0.34 -6.70
C LYS A 63 -21.84 -0.71 -7.77
N PRO A 64 -22.42 -0.39 -8.95
CA PRO A 64 -22.66 -1.39 -10.01
C PRO A 64 -21.38 -2.00 -10.58
N MET A 65 -20.24 -1.32 -10.44
CA MET A 65 -18.94 -1.78 -10.95
C MET A 65 -18.18 -2.67 -9.96
N LEU A 66 -18.58 -2.66 -8.68
CA LEU A 66 -17.91 -3.44 -7.62
C LEU A 66 -17.88 -4.95 -7.94
N PRO A 67 -19.00 -5.62 -8.25
CA PRO A 67 -18.98 -7.05 -8.52
C PRO A 67 -18.09 -7.43 -9.72
N ILE A 68 -18.04 -6.56 -10.73
CA ILE A 68 -17.22 -6.78 -11.92
C ILE A 68 -15.74 -6.77 -11.57
N MET A 69 -15.30 -5.78 -10.83
CA MET A 69 -13.89 -5.66 -10.43
C MET A 69 -13.50 -6.72 -9.40
N GLN A 70 -14.38 -7.04 -8.46
CA GLN A 70 -14.19 -8.17 -7.54
C GLN A 70 -13.96 -9.47 -8.30
N HIS A 71 -14.85 -9.79 -9.26
CA HIS A 71 -14.75 -11.01 -10.07
C HIS A 71 -13.40 -11.05 -10.82
N ARG A 72 -13.00 -9.95 -11.46
CA ARG A 72 -11.73 -9.88 -12.21
C ARG A 72 -10.51 -10.11 -11.33
N LEU A 73 -10.49 -9.50 -10.15
CA LEU A 73 -9.37 -9.72 -9.23
C LEU A 73 -9.34 -11.15 -8.69
N LEU A 74 -10.51 -11.69 -8.32
CA LEU A 74 -10.62 -13.03 -7.74
C LEU A 74 -10.36 -14.15 -8.75
N SER A 75 -10.61 -13.92 -10.04
CA SER A 75 -10.38 -14.89 -11.12
C SER A 75 -9.09 -14.69 -11.91
N SER A 76 -8.30 -13.66 -11.57
CA SER A 76 -7.06 -13.34 -12.30
C SER A 76 -5.99 -14.41 -12.11
N ASP A 77 -5.32 -14.79 -13.19
CA ASP A 77 -4.15 -15.67 -13.19
C ASP A 77 -2.88 -14.95 -12.66
N HIS A 78 -2.95 -13.64 -12.44
CA HIS A 78 -1.87 -12.82 -11.87
C HIS A 78 -1.87 -12.75 -10.33
N ARG A 79 -2.57 -13.68 -9.67
CA ARG A 79 -2.60 -13.77 -8.21
C ARG A 79 -1.33 -14.42 -7.69
N THR A 80 -0.73 -13.80 -6.68
CA THR A 80 0.44 -14.32 -5.97
C THR A 80 0.31 -14.02 -4.48
N ASN A 81 0.89 -14.86 -3.63
CA ASN A 81 0.96 -14.55 -2.21
C ASN A 81 1.86 -13.33 -1.97
N TRP A 82 1.40 -12.38 -1.19
CA TRP A 82 2.21 -11.26 -0.74
C TRP A 82 3.27 -11.76 0.22
N GLN A 83 4.52 -11.51 -0.12
CA GLN A 83 5.66 -11.85 0.71
C GLN A 83 6.14 -10.62 1.46
N VAL A 84 6.35 -10.79 2.76
CA VAL A 84 6.91 -9.76 3.63
C VAL A 84 8.34 -10.16 4.00
N SER A 85 9.25 -9.20 3.92
CA SER A 85 10.63 -9.41 4.30
C SER A 85 10.75 -9.36 5.82
N ASP A 86 10.95 -10.51 6.46
CA ASP A 86 11.37 -10.57 7.85
C ASP A 86 12.90 -10.47 7.92
N PRO A 87 13.47 -9.59 8.78
CA PRO A 87 14.91 -9.41 8.88
C PRO A 87 15.69 -10.65 9.35
N GLN A 88 15.02 -11.56 10.08
CA GLN A 88 15.65 -12.77 10.65
C GLN A 88 15.32 -14.03 9.84
N ARG A 89 14.11 -14.11 9.24
CA ARG A 89 13.59 -15.31 8.59
C ARG A 89 13.55 -15.23 7.07
N GLY A 90 13.87 -14.05 6.52
CA GLY A 90 13.83 -13.81 5.08
C GLY A 90 12.43 -13.47 4.57
N LEU A 91 12.03 -14.02 3.43
CA LEU A 91 10.71 -13.78 2.84
C LEU A 91 9.68 -14.75 3.43
N GLU A 92 8.67 -14.22 4.08
CA GLU A 92 7.52 -14.98 4.60
C GLU A 92 6.25 -14.67 3.81
N ASN A 93 5.44 -15.71 3.56
CA ASN A 93 4.12 -15.52 2.98
C ASN A 93 3.18 -14.90 4.02
N SER A 94 2.46 -13.87 3.61
CA SER A 94 1.37 -13.31 4.39
C SER A 94 0.03 -13.94 3.97
N ASN A 95 -1.03 -13.74 4.77
CA ASN A 95 -2.42 -14.09 4.38
C ASN A 95 -3.05 -13.05 3.43
N VAL A 96 -2.22 -12.25 2.77
CA VAL A 96 -2.63 -11.29 1.74
C VAL A 96 -2.18 -11.82 0.39
N GLU A 97 -3.11 -11.93 -0.54
CA GLU A 97 -2.78 -12.16 -1.94
C GLU A 97 -2.67 -10.82 -2.67
N SER A 98 -1.75 -10.76 -3.62
CA SER A 98 -1.60 -9.65 -4.56
C SER A 98 -2.06 -10.07 -5.94
N VAL A 99 -2.81 -9.21 -6.62
CA VAL A 99 -3.09 -9.32 -8.06
C VAL A 99 -2.21 -8.32 -8.78
N GLY A 100 -1.20 -8.83 -9.45
CA GLY A 100 -0.09 -8.03 -9.97
C GLY A 100 1.09 -7.95 -9.00
N THR A 101 2.27 -7.83 -9.56
CA THR A 101 3.53 -7.77 -8.80
C THR A 101 3.94 -6.31 -8.60
N PRO A 102 4.06 -5.82 -7.36
CA PRO A 102 4.61 -4.51 -7.10
C PRO A 102 6.08 -4.42 -7.51
N LEU A 103 6.53 -3.22 -7.89
CA LEU A 103 7.91 -2.97 -8.30
C LEU A 103 8.91 -3.38 -7.20
N THR A 104 8.60 -3.09 -5.94
CA THR A 104 9.43 -3.46 -4.78
C THR A 104 9.62 -4.96 -4.66
N ALA A 105 8.57 -5.77 -4.87
CA ALA A 105 8.67 -7.23 -4.86
C ALA A 105 9.48 -7.75 -6.05
N ALA A 106 9.31 -7.17 -7.24
CA ALA A 106 10.10 -7.51 -8.42
C ALA A 106 11.59 -7.23 -8.23
N THR A 107 11.93 -6.14 -7.52
CA THR A 107 13.34 -5.79 -7.23
C THR A 107 13.94 -6.61 -6.09
N LEU A 108 13.15 -7.05 -5.10
CA LEU A 108 13.62 -7.91 -4.00
C LEU A 108 13.91 -9.34 -4.48
N ASN A 109 13.06 -9.91 -5.32
CA ASN A 109 13.31 -11.23 -5.93
C ASN A 109 14.60 -11.27 -6.76
N ARG A 110 14.98 -10.13 -7.33
CA ARG A 110 16.28 -9.95 -8.00
C ARG A 110 17.46 -10.15 -7.06
N ASN A 111 17.37 -9.62 -5.85
CA ASN A 111 18.46 -9.69 -4.88
C ASN A 111 18.63 -11.10 -4.25
N SER A 112 17.52 -11.86 -4.11
CA SER A 112 17.56 -13.24 -3.61
C SER A 112 18.13 -14.20 -4.66
N ALA A 113 17.75 -14.05 -5.93
CA ALA A 113 18.31 -14.86 -7.02
C ALA A 113 19.81 -14.62 -7.25
N ALA A 114 20.30 -13.41 -6.99
CA ALA A 114 21.74 -13.10 -7.08
C ALA A 114 22.55 -13.62 -5.89
N ALA A 115 21.93 -13.88 -4.75
CA ALA A 115 22.60 -14.39 -3.56
C ALA A 115 22.80 -15.92 -3.60
N ASP A 116 22.01 -16.66 -4.39
CA ASP A 116 22.05 -18.13 -4.48
C ASP A 116 23.00 -18.65 -5.58
N THR A 117 23.59 -17.76 -6.39
CA THR A 117 24.57 -18.13 -7.41
C THR A 117 25.99 -17.82 -6.95
N THR A 118 26.70 -18.83 -6.44
CA THR A 118 28.18 -18.93 -6.46
C THR A 118 28.73 -19.05 -7.90
N ALA A 119 28.03 -18.56 -8.89
CA ALA A 119 28.42 -18.56 -10.31
C ALA A 119 29.13 -17.26 -10.65
N THR A 120 30.29 -17.43 -11.21
CA THR A 120 31.23 -16.44 -11.76
C THR A 120 30.55 -15.20 -12.37
N ALA A 121 31.07 -14.02 -12.03
CA ALA A 121 30.57 -12.67 -12.26
C ALA A 121 30.33 -12.22 -13.73
N THR A 122 30.33 -13.11 -14.70
CA THR A 122 30.17 -12.76 -16.13
C THR A 122 28.73 -12.77 -16.65
N ASN A 123 27.74 -13.32 -15.91
CA ASN A 123 26.35 -13.46 -16.37
C ASN A 123 25.32 -12.65 -15.56
N ALA A 124 25.74 -11.80 -14.63
CA ALA A 124 24.82 -11.07 -13.75
C ALA A 124 24.00 -9.97 -14.46
N THR A 125 24.50 -9.44 -15.57
CA THR A 125 23.81 -8.39 -16.35
C THR A 125 22.67 -8.92 -17.22
N ASP A 126 22.76 -10.14 -17.73
CA ASP A 126 21.74 -10.73 -18.61
C ASP A 126 20.47 -11.11 -17.85
N ASN A 127 20.61 -11.70 -16.64
CA ASN A 127 19.48 -12.09 -15.81
C ASN A 127 18.64 -10.90 -15.30
N THR A 128 19.26 -9.74 -15.07
CA THR A 128 18.56 -8.55 -14.56
C THR A 128 17.67 -7.90 -15.62
N THR A 129 18.10 -7.93 -16.87
CA THR A 129 17.32 -7.41 -18.02
C THR A 129 16.08 -8.28 -18.26
N ASP A 130 16.20 -9.59 -18.07
CA ASP A 130 15.11 -10.53 -18.27
C ASP A 130 14.00 -10.39 -17.22
N HIS A 131 14.34 -10.27 -15.93
CA HIS A 131 13.36 -10.09 -14.83
C HIS A 131 12.52 -8.82 -14.98
N MET A 132 13.14 -7.69 -15.34
CA MET A 132 12.41 -6.45 -15.57
C MET A 132 11.55 -6.52 -16.84
N ALA A 133 11.99 -7.22 -17.87
CA ALA A 133 11.19 -7.45 -19.06
C ALA A 133 9.93 -8.27 -18.74
N HIS A 134 10.03 -9.30 -17.92
CA HIS A 134 8.91 -10.08 -17.41
C HIS A 134 7.93 -9.26 -16.57
N TYR A 135 8.45 -8.44 -15.64
CA TYR A 135 7.63 -7.51 -14.85
C TYR A 135 6.77 -6.60 -15.75
N PHE A 136 7.39 -5.93 -16.73
CA PHE A 136 6.65 -5.02 -17.61
C PHE A 136 5.61 -5.74 -18.48
N LEU A 137 5.91 -6.96 -18.94
CA LEU A 137 4.95 -7.76 -19.69
C LEU A 137 3.77 -8.16 -18.81
N ALA A 138 4.02 -8.60 -17.58
CA ALA A 138 2.98 -8.95 -16.62
C ALA A 138 2.10 -7.75 -16.25
N ALA A 139 2.72 -6.59 -15.94
CA ALA A 139 2.01 -5.35 -15.66
C ALA A 139 1.12 -4.90 -16.83
N GLN A 140 1.61 -5.00 -18.05
CA GLN A 140 0.85 -4.66 -19.26
C GLN A 140 -0.30 -5.62 -19.51
N ARG A 141 -0.10 -6.93 -19.32
CA ARG A 141 -1.15 -7.96 -19.47
C ARG A 141 -2.26 -7.75 -18.45
N LEU A 142 -1.91 -7.60 -17.16
CA LEU A 142 -2.87 -7.34 -16.09
C LEU A 142 -3.69 -6.07 -16.37
N THR A 143 -3.02 -4.98 -16.75
CA THR A 143 -3.70 -3.72 -17.06
C THR A 143 -4.72 -3.89 -18.19
N ARG A 144 -4.38 -4.64 -19.24
CA ARG A 144 -5.31 -4.95 -20.35
C ARG A 144 -6.46 -5.84 -19.89
N GLU A 145 -6.19 -6.87 -19.10
CA GLU A 145 -7.18 -7.78 -18.54
C GLU A 145 -8.21 -7.03 -17.70
N LEU A 146 -7.75 -6.18 -16.77
CA LEU A 146 -8.62 -5.40 -15.91
C LEU A 146 -9.48 -4.35 -16.66
N ARG A 147 -9.04 -3.90 -17.83
CA ARG A 147 -9.74 -2.93 -18.69
C ARG A 147 -10.57 -3.57 -19.80
N ALA A 148 -10.41 -4.87 -20.05
CA ALA A 148 -11.07 -5.52 -21.16
C ALA A 148 -12.59 -5.32 -21.09
N ALA A 149 -13.23 -5.24 -22.25
CA ALA A 149 -14.69 -5.29 -22.33
C ALA A 149 -15.19 -6.61 -21.73
N GLY A 150 -16.25 -6.54 -20.91
CA GLY A 150 -16.84 -7.74 -20.32
C GLY A 150 -17.30 -8.71 -21.39
N THR A 151 -16.94 -9.97 -21.28
CA THR A 151 -17.58 -11.04 -22.06
C THR A 151 -18.92 -11.36 -21.41
N GLY A 152 -19.91 -11.82 -22.16
CA GLY A 152 -21.27 -12.12 -21.64
C GLY A 152 -21.32 -13.10 -20.44
N LYS A 153 -20.17 -13.64 -20.01
CA LYS A 153 -20.02 -14.45 -18.79
C LYS A 153 -19.79 -13.60 -17.54
N ASP A 154 -19.26 -12.38 -17.69
CA ASP A 154 -18.96 -11.46 -16.58
C ASP A 154 -20.21 -10.72 -16.09
N PHE A 155 -21.29 -10.77 -16.89
CA PHE A 155 -22.55 -10.08 -16.67
C PHE A 155 -23.74 -11.05 -16.54
N ALA A 156 -23.63 -12.06 -15.69
CA ALA A 156 -24.77 -12.94 -15.41
C ALA A 156 -25.92 -12.13 -14.81
N GLY A 157 -26.80 -11.59 -15.67
CA GLY A 157 -28.03 -10.89 -15.27
C GLY A 157 -28.37 -9.58 -15.95
N THR A 158 -27.47 -8.96 -16.70
CA THR A 158 -27.78 -7.72 -17.43
C THR A 158 -27.60 -7.91 -18.94
N LYS A 159 -28.70 -7.87 -19.67
CA LYS A 159 -28.69 -7.67 -21.14
C LYS A 159 -28.28 -6.20 -21.40
N GLY A 160 -27.01 -5.88 -21.23
CA GLY A 160 -26.45 -4.58 -21.51
C GLY A 160 -25.24 -4.70 -22.44
N ASP A 161 -24.91 -3.64 -23.11
CA ASP A 161 -23.87 -3.52 -24.13
C ASP A 161 -22.55 -4.17 -23.67
N THR A 162 -22.23 -5.34 -24.23
CA THR A 162 -21.08 -6.19 -23.87
C THR A 162 -19.73 -5.67 -24.38
N HIS A 163 -19.69 -4.46 -24.94
CA HIS A 163 -18.53 -3.91 -25.64
C HIS A 163 -17.88 -2.68 -24.98
N SER A 164 -18.41 -2.20 -23.85
CA SER A 164 -17.82 -1.05 -23.18
C SER A 164 -16.60 -1.44 -22.36
N LEU A 165 -15.51 -0.71 -22.53
CA LEU A 165 -14.33 -0.82 -21.67
C LEU A 165 -14.71 -0.49 -20.22
N VAL A 166 -14.14 -1.25 -19.28
CA VAL A 166 -14.35 -1.01 -17.86
C VAL A 166 -13.29 -0.06 -17.36
N MET A 167 -13.71 1.08 -16.80
CA MET A 167 -12.84 1.97 -16.06
C MET A 167 -12.47 1.30 -14.74
N THR A 168 -11.18 1.00 -14.53
CA THR A 168 -10.71 0.45 -13.26
C THR A 168 -10.74 1.50 -12.15
N PRO A 169 -10.77 1.11 -10.86
CA PRO A 169 -10.64 2.07 -9.75
C PRO A 169 -9.41 2.96 -9.87
N MET A 170 -8.30 2.42 -10.35
CA MET A 170 -7.05 3.17 -10.50
C MET A 170 -7.07 4.11 -11.72
N ASP A 171 -7.78 3.78 -12.78
CA ASP A 171 -7.99 4.69 -13.90
C ASP A 171 -8.82 5.90 -13.47
N LYS A 172 -9.92 5.66 -12.72
CA LYS A 172 -10.74 6.73 -12.16
C LYS A 172 -9.91 7.62 -11.23
N LEU A 173 -9.17 7.01 -10.30
CA LEU A 173 -8.30 7.75 -9.37
C LEU A 173 -7.29 8.63 -10.12
N ARG A 174 -6.59 8.06 -11.11
CA ARG A 174 -5.61 8.81 -11.88
C ARG A 174 -6.23 9.99 -12.62
N LEU A 175 -7.40 9.80 -13.21
CA LEU A 175 -8.11 10.88 -13.93
C LEU A 175 -8.52 12.01 -12.99
N GLU A 176 -9.13 11.69 -11.85
CA GLU A 176 -9.53 12.72 -10.89
C GLU A 176 -8.31 13.41 -10.26
N LEU A 177 -7.22 12.70 -9.98
CA LEU A 177 -5.98 13.33 -9.53
C LEU A 177 -5.37 14.23 -10.61
N ASP A 178 -5.47 13.85 -11.90
CA ASP A 178 -4.97 14.66 -13.03
C ASP A 178 -5.77 15.94 -13.19
N GLU A 179 -7.10 15.88 -13.00
CA GLU A 179 -8.00 17.02 -13.08
C GLU A 179 -7.83 17.98 -11.89
N GLU A 180 -7.69 17.46 -10.68
CA GLU A 180 -7.66 18.26 -9.46
C GLU A 180 -6.26 18.80 -9.11
N TRP A 181 -5.19 18.14 -9.55
CA TRP A 181 -3.84 18.52 -9.19
C TRP A 181 -3.19 19.42 -10.25
N PRO A 182 -2.65 20.59 -9.88
CA PRO A 182 -2.10 21.54 -10.86
C PRO A 182 -0.97 20.98 -11.73
N GLY A 183 -0.20 20.03 -11.21
CA GLY A 183 0.87 19.34 -11.94
C GLY A 183 0.38 18.12 -12.73
N GLY A 184 -0.91 17.80 -12.63
CA GLY A 184 -1.51 16.58 -13.17
C GLY A 184 -1.06 15.31 -12.45
N ALA A 185 -1.52 14.16 -12.94
CA ALA A 185 -1.17 12.85 -12.39
C ALA A 185 -0.86 11.85 -13.51
N ARG A 186 0.23 11.10 -13.35
CA ARG A 186 0.71 10.15 -14.35
C ARG A 186 1.17 8.85 -13.74
N VAL A 187 1.14 7.79 -14.53
CA VAL A 187 1.76 6.51 -14.16
C VAL A 187 3.29 6.68 -14.18
N GLY A 188 3.94 6.20 -13.13
CA GLY A 188 5.39 6.14 -13.03
C GLY A 188 6.01 5.36 -14.21
N ARG A 189 7.23 5.72 -14.57
CA ARG A 189 7.97 5.06 -15.64
C ARG A 189 9.36 4.68 -15.17
N ASP A 190 9.78 3.51 -15.58
CA ASP A 190 11.18 3.09 -15.39
C ASP A 190 12.13 4.05 -16.10
N LYS A 191 13.13 4.52 -15.38
CA LYS A 191 14.07 5.56 -15.87
C LYS A 191 14.95 5.08 -17.01
N ASN A 192 15.21 3.77 -17.09
CA ASN A 192 16.13 3.21 -18.09
C ASN A 192 15.40 2.86 -19.38
N THR A 193 14.20 2.31 -19.29
CA THR A 193 13.44 1.79 -20.44
C THR A 193 12.30 2.70 -20.87
N GLY A 194 11.89 3.67 -20.06
CA GLY A 194 10.72 4.52 -20.29
C GLY A 194 9.37 3.78 -20.21
N ARG A 195 9.38 2.46 -19.90
CA ARG A 195 8.15 1.64 -19.82
C ARG A 195 7.35 2.02 -18.57
N ALA A 196 6.01 2.01 -18.72
CA ALA A 196 5.10 2.30 -17.61
C ALA A 196 5.21 1.22 -16.53
N LEU A 197 5.25 1.65 -15.28
CA LEU A 197 5.13 0.80 -14.10
C LEU A 197 3.68 0.34 -13.93
N LEU A 198 3.45 -0.66 -13.10
CA LEU A 198 2.10 -1.03 -12.69
C LEU A 198 1.53 0.08 -11.80
N ALA A 199 0.39 0.62 -12.16
CA ALA A 199 -0.35 1.57 -11.34
C ALA A 199 -1.64 0.90 -10.85
N GLY A 200 -1.55 0.17 -9.76
CA GLY A 200 -2.65 -0.53 -9.12
C GLY A 200 -2.46 -2.03 -9.02
N CYS A 201 -2.22 -2.50 -7.79
CA CYS A 201 -2.27 -3.91 -7.43
C CYS A 201 -3.59 -4.23 -6.74
N GLY A 202 -4.19 -5.36 -7.07
CA GLY A 202 -5.25 -5.95 -6.27
C GLY A 202 -4.67 -6.46 -4.94
N ARG A 203 -5.42 -6.29 -3.86
CA ARG A 203 -5.14 -6.86 -2.55
C ARG A 203 -6.33 -7.68 -2.10
N ILE A 204 -6.12 -8.95 -1.81
CA ILE A 204 -7.13 -9.86 -1.34
C ILE A 204 -6.68 -10.39 0.02
N MET A 205 -7.42 -10.05 1.06
CA MET A 205 -7.20 -10.57 2.40
C MET A 205 -8.33 -11.53 2.73
N HIS A 206 -7.96 -12.69 3.26
CA HIS A 206 -8.88 -13.69 3.74
C HIS A 206 -9.03 -13.62 5.26
N SER A 207 -10.15 -14.11 5.78
CA SER A 207 -10.36 -14.24 7.22
C SER A 207 -9.26 -15.11 7.86
N THR A 208 -8.83 -14.72 9.06
CA THR A 208 -7.72 -15.38 9.77
C THR A 208 -8.18 -16.20 10.97
N SER A 209 -9.48 -16.34 11.20
CA SER A 209 -10.10 -16.94 12.40
C SER A 209 -9.65 -16.28 13.72
N SER A 210 -9.14 -15.06 13.68
CA SER A 210 -8.78 -14.28 14.85
C SER A 210 -8.94 -12.80 14.59
N THR A 211 -9.48 -12.08 15.56
CA THR A 211 -9.47 -10.61 15.63
C THR A 211 -8.07 -10.10 16.04
N ASP A 212 -7.03 -10.61 15.40
CA ASP A 212 -5.67 -10.12 15.62
C ASP A 212 -5.64 -8.62 15.29
N PRO A 213 -5.03 -7.77 16.14
CA PRO A 213 -4.89 -6.34 15.87
C PRO A 213 -4.15 -6.00 14.57
N GLY A 214 -3.73 -7.01 13.81
CA GLY A 214 -3.08 -6.88 12.51
C GLY A 214 -1.60 -6.51 12.59
N PHE A 215 -0.91 -6.53 11.47
CA PHE A 215 0.50 -6.14 11.38
C PHE A 215 0.62 -4.61 11.29
N CYS A 216 1.16 -3.99 12.35
CA CYS A 216 1.47 -2.57 12.34
C CYS A 216 2.82 -2.33 11.65
N HIS A 217 2.81 -1.58 10.56
CA HIS A 217 3.98 -1.32 9.73
C HIS A 217 3.93 0.07 9.11
N VAL A 218 4.99 0.42 8.42
CA VAL A 218 5.08 1.54 7.49
C VAL A 218 5.51 1.01 6.12
N ASP A 219 4.95 1.52 5.04
CA ASP A 219 5.38 1.14 3.69
C ASP A 219 6.74 1.75 3.34
N ASP A 220 6.98 2.98 3.81
CA ASP A 220 8.27 3.65 3.71
C ASP A 220 8.66 4.30 5.04
N ILE A 221 9.95 4.31 5.35
CA ILE A 221 10.48 4.94 6.56
C ILE A 221 11.42 6.06 6.18
N ALA A 222 10.98 7.27 6.42
CA ALA A 222 11.75 8.48 6.13
C ALA A 222 11.38 9.61 7.10
N ILE A 223 12.25 10.60 7.18
CA ILE A 223 11.93 11.88 7.81
C ILE A 223 10.94 12.58 6.91
N MET A 224 9.78 12.91 7.47
CA MET A 224 8.72 13.58 6.72
C MET A 224 9.10 15.02 6.41
N LYS A 225 8.80 15.43 5.19
CA LYS A 225 9.00 16.81 4.73
C LYS A 225 7.63 17.38 4.39
N GLU A 226 7.49 18.67 4.64
CA GLU A 226 6.27 19.37 4.24
C GLU A 226 6.06 19.27 2.72
N THR A 227 4.84 18.95 2.33
CA THR A 227 4.40 18.83 0.93
C THR A 227 5.14 17.80 0.08
N SER A 228 5.76 16.79 0.68
CA SER A 228 6.36 15.68 -0.07
C SER A 228 6.21 14.37 0.68
N GLY A 229 6.20 13.26 -0.05
CA GLY A 229 6.14 11.91 0.52
C GLY A 229 5.45 10.91 -0.40
N THR A 230 5.31 9.72 0.12
CA THR A 230 4.59 8.61 -0.53
C THR A 230 3.26 8.39 0.18
N PHE A 231 2.19 8.34 -0.58
CA PHE A 231 0.83 8.15 -0.06
C PHE A 231 0.24 6.86 -0.61
N SER A 232 -0.31 6.05 0.28
CA SER A 232 -0.98 4.80 -0.09
C SER A 232 -2.46 5.10 -0.36
N ALA A 233 -2.89 4.87 -1.59
CA ALA A 233 -4.22 5.14 -2.11
C ALA A 233 -4.95 3.82 -2.36
N ASN A 234 -6.06 3.60 -1.66
CA ASN A 234 -6.81 2.36 -1.68
C ASN A 234 -8.27 2.59 -2.08
N VAL A 235 -8.77 1.83 -3.04
CA VAL A 235 -10.20 1.74 -3.36
C VAL A 235 -10.72 0.39 -2.91
N TYR A 236 -11.71 0.40 -2.02
CA TYR A 236 -12.27 -0.81 -1.42
C TYR A 236 -13.38 -1.37 -2.29
N LEU A 237 -13.28 -2.64 -2.64
CA LEU A 237 -14.25 -3.33 -3.48
C LEU A 237 -15.14 -4.27 -2.66
N GLU A 238 -14.58 -4.90 -1.64
CA GLU A 238 -15.26 -5.77 -0.68
C GLU A 238 -14.65 -5.54 0.70
N THR A 239 -15.48 -5.53 1.73
CA THR A 239 -15.05 -5.41 3.13
C THR A 239 -15.67 -6.52 3.96
N PRO A 240 -15.04 -6.96 5.05
CA PRO A 240 -15.68 -7.85 6.00
C PRO A 240 -16.98 -7.26 6.53
N PRO A 241 -17.91 -8.09 7.04
CA PRO A 241 -19.11 -7.57 7.71
C PRO A 241 -18.75 -6.64 8.87
N VAL A 242 -19.53 -5.58 9.04
CA VAL A 242 -19.31 -4.58 10.09
C VAL A 242 -19.26 -5.23 11.48
N GLY A 243 -18.25 -4.84 12.26
CA GLY A 243 -18.05 -5.35 13.62
C GLY A 243 -17.27 -6.66 13.71
N LEU A 244 -16.85 -7.23 12.59
CA LEU A 244 -16.04 -8.46 12.56
C LEU A 244 -14.55 -8.19 12.24
N GLY A 245 -14.08 -6.94 12.31
CA GLY A 245 -12.72 -6.53 11.97
C GLY A 245 -12.61 -5.94 10.55
N GLY A 246 -11.38 -5.82 10.05
CA GLY A 246 -11.10 -5.26 8.75
C GLY A 246 -10.94 -3.73 8.73
N GLU A 247 -11.05 -3.09 9.90
CA GLU A 247 -10.81 -1.67 10.08
C GLU A 247 -9.35 -1.31 9.75
N LEU A 248 -9.15 -0.09 9.28
CA LEU A 248 -7.83 0.50 9.09
C LEU A 248 -7.47 1.35 10.32
N ASN A 249 -6.46 0.91 11.06
CA ASN A 249 -5.87 1.67 12.14
C ASN A 249 -4.67 2.49 11.63
N ILE A 250 -4.60 3.77 12.00
CA ILE A 250 -3.52 4.69 11.63
C ILE A 250 -3.04 5.37 12.91
N TRP A 251 -1.73 5.43 13.11
CA TRP A 251 -1.16 6.14 14.25
C TRP A 251 -0.69 7.53 13.82
N PRO A 252 -1.11 8.59 14.52
CA PRO A 252 -0.81 9.99 14.19
C PRO A 252 0.64 10.37 14.55
N ILE A 253 1.59 9.55 14.16
CA ILE A 253 3.02 9.68 14.43
C ILE A 253 3.71 10.29 13.23
N GLN A 254 4.63 11.22 13.49
CA GLN A 254 5.46 11.84 12.45
C GLN A 254 6.90 11.98 12.92
N ILE A 255 7.84 11.51 12.10
CA ILE A 255 9.27 11.66 12.30
C ILE A 255 9.70 12.94 11.58
N ASN A 256 9.95 14.01 12.35
CA ASN A 256 10.26 15.32 11.78
C ASN A 256 11.77 15.61 11.68
N SER A 257 12.57 14.86 12.42
CA SER A 257 14.02 15.11 12.50
C SER A 257 14.82 13.83 12.62
N ARG A 258 16.13 13.93 12.35
CA ARG A 258 17.07 12.84 12.62
C ARG A 258 17.15 12.52 14.11
N LEU A 259 16.99 13.52 14.96
CA LEU A 259 16.98 13.32 16.41
C LEU A 259 15.80 12.43 16.82
N ASP A 260 14.59 12.75 16.36
CA ASP A 260 13.40 11.91 16.60
C ASP A 260 13.63 10.48 16.16
N PHE A 261 14.19 10.32 14.96
CA PHE A 261 14.49 9.02 14.41
C PHE A 261 15.48 8.21 15.26
N TYR A 262 16.61 8.81 15.66
CA TYR A 262 17.62 8.10 16.45
C TYR A 262 17.15 7.85 17.89
N THR A 263 16.46 8.80 18.51
CA THR A 263 15.92 8.66 19.86
C THR A 263 14.94 7.50 19.99
N HIS A 264 14.13 7.26 18.93
CA HIS A 264 13.08 6.23 18.94
C HIS A 264 13.42 5.02 18.05
N SER A 265 14.67 4.89 17.58
CA SER A 265 15.05 3.89 16.58
C SER A 265 14.75 2.46 17.00
N ALA A 266 14.92 2.12 18.28
CA ALA A 266 14.60 0.79 18.81
C ALA A 266 13.11 0.45 18.63
N SER A 267 12.22 1.35 19.06
CA SER A 267 10.77 1.16 18.90
C SER A 267 10.33 1.24 17.42
N LEU A 268 10.92 2.15 16.63
CA LEU A 268 10.62 2.27 15.20
C LEU A 268 11.07 1.04 14.39
N SER A 269 12.15 0.35 14.82
CA SER A 269 12.61 -0.86 14.16
C SER A 269 11.60 -1.99 14.20
N LEU A 270 10.73 -2.03 15.22
CA LEU A 270 9.68 -3.04 15.37
C LEU A 270 8.60 -2.93 14.29
N LEU A 271 8.50 -1.78 13.60
CA LEU A 271 7.61 -1.60 12.43
C LEU A 271 8.05 -2.42 11.21
N LEU A 272 9.25 -3.00 11.23
CA LEU A 272 9.83 -3.75 10.11
C LEU A 272 9.67 -5.26 10.23
N THR A 273 9.09 -5.78 11.32
CA THR A 273 8.96 -7.22 11.55
C THR A 273 7.54 -7.61 11.89
N GLN A 274 7.11 -8.78 11.40
CA GLN A 274 5.81 -9.39 11.72
C GLN A 274 5.88 -10.30 12.97
N GLU A 275 7.04 -10.43 13.57
CA GLU A 275 7.24 -11.30 14.73
C GLU A 275 6.28 -10.85 15.85
N LYS A 276 5.49 -11.80 16.39
CA LYS A 276 4.37 -11.54 17.30
C LYS A 276 4.79 -10.78 18.55
N SER A 277 5.88 -11.21 19.19
CA SER A 277 6.37 -10.57 20.41
C SER A 277 6.86 -9.15 20.15
N ALA A 278 7.48 -8.90 19.00
CA ALA A 278 7.89 -7.58 18.55
C ALA A 278 6.69 -6.66 18.28
N GLN A 279 5.63 -7.19 17.64
CA GLN A 279 4.39 -6.46 17.41
C GLN A 279 3.64 -6.13 18.72
N GLU A 280 3.64 -7.06 19.68
CA GLU A 280 3.10 -6.80 21.02
C GLU A 280 3.90 -5.74 21.77
N ALA A 281 5.24 -5.76 21.65
CA ALA A 281 6.11 -4.75 22.22
C ALA A 281 5.90 -3.37 21.57
N LEU A 282 5.81 -3.32 20.24
CA LEU A 282 5.48 -2.10 19.49
C LEU A 282 4.19 -1.47 19.97
N ARG A 283 3.12 -2.26 20.11
CA ARG A 283 1.81 -1.75 20.54
C ARG A 283 1.82 -1.11 21.92
N ARG A 284 2.69 -1.56 22.83
CA ARG A 284 2.88 -0.89 24.13
C ARG A 284 3.56 0.48 24.02
N CYS A 285 4.31 0.70 22.93
CA CYS A 285 4.97 1.98 22.66
C CYS A 285 4.09 2.95 21.86
N LEU A 286 3.07 2.46 21.15
CA LEU A 286 2.21 3.26 20.29
C LEU A 286 1.12 3.99 21.09
N PRO A 287 0.73 5.23 20.71
CA PRO A 287 -0.48 5.87 21.21
C PRO A 287 -1.74 5.15 20.71
N PRO A 288 -2.94 5.52 21.18
CA PRO A 288 -4.18 5.03 20.59
C PRO A 288 -4.26 5.38 19.08
N PRO A 289 -4.67 4.44 18.21
CA PRO A 289 -4.82 4.69 16.79
C PRO A 289 -6.07 5.52 16.48
N ILE A 290 -6.11 6.02 15.25
CA ILE A 290 -7.32 6.49 14.58
C ILE A 290 -7.83 5.31 13.77
N THR A 291 -9.10 4.95 13.96
CA THR A 291 -9.72 3.82 13.28
C THR A 291 -10.68 4.30 12.21
N ILE A 292 -10.53 3.78 11.00
CA ILE A 292 -11.43 4.00 9.87
C ILE A 292 -12.07 2.67 9.52
N VAL A 293 -13.39 2.65 9.42
CA VAL A 293 -14.18 1.50 8.93
C VAL A 293 -14.46 1.76 7.45
N PRO A 294 -13.75 1.09 6.52
CA PRO A 294 -14.01 1.28 5.10
C PRO A 294 -15.28 0.56 4.67
N GLU A 295 -15.95 1.12 3.68
CA GLU A 295 -17.10 0.52 3.02
C GLU A 295 -16.80 0.21 1.55
N PRO A 296 -17.50 -0.77 0.94
CA PRO A 296 -17.35 -1.04 -0.50
C PRO A 296 -17.68 0.19 -1.35
N GLY A 297 -16.76 0.57 -2.20
CA GLY A 297 -16.82 1.78 -3.02
C GLY A 297 -16.00 2.95 -2.46
N ASP A 298 -15.55 2.89 -1.22
CA ASP A 298 -14.75 3.95 -0.62
C ASP A 298 -13.37 4.06 -1.24
N PHE A 299 -12.89 5.28 -1.34
CA PHE A 299 -11.50 5.61 -1.53
C PHE A 299 -10.91 6.14 -0.23
N ILE A 300 -9.77 5.59 0.19
CA ILE A 300 -9.03 6.07 1.35
C ILE A 300 -7.57 6.25 0.95
N MET A 301 -7.01 7.44 1.22
CA MET A 301 -5.58 7.72 1.04
C MET A 301 -4.96 8.10 2.38
N ILE A 302 -3.81 7.53 2.66
CA ILE A 302 -3.02 7.75 3.87
C ILE A 302 -1.57 8.06 3.51
N CYS A 303 -0.83 8.69 4.41
CA CYS A 303 0.62 8.78 4.26
C CYS A 303 1.25 7.42 4.58
N ALA A 304 1.93 6.83 3.61
CA ALA A 304 2.57 5.50 3.70
C ALA A 304 3.71 5.44 4.74
N GLN A 305 4.22 6.59 5.14
CA GLN A 305 5.28 6.74 6.15
C GLN A 305 4.75 6.75 7.60
N ARG A 306 3.42 6.72 7.80
CA ARG A 306 2.81 6.60 9.12
C ARG A 306 2.53 5.16 9.47
N PRO A 307 2.73 4.75 10.73
CA PRO A 307 2.35 3.41 11.16
C PRO A 307 0.86 3.18 10.91
N HIS A 308 0.55 2.05 10.29
CA HIS A 308 -0.81 1.64 10.02
C HIS A 308 -0.95 0.12 10.06
N ALA A 309 -2.17 -0.35 10.28
CA ALA A 309 -2.50 -1.77 10.30
C ALA A 309 -3.95 -1.99 9.86
N VAL A 310 -4.21 -3.15 9.27
CA VAL A 310 -5.57 -3.66 9.09
C VAL A 310 -5.86 -4.62 10.22
N VAL A 311 -6.95 -4.40 10.93
CA VAL A 311 -7.44 -5.33 11.95
C VAL A 311 -7.84 -6.65 11.30
N GLY A 312 -7.40 -7.77 11.86
CA GLY A 312 -7.81 -9.10 11.43
C GLY A 312 -9.33 -9.28 11.54
N PHE A 313 -9.89 -10.22 10.80
CA PHE A 313 -11.34 -10.45 10.79
C PHE A 313 -11.65 -11.95 10.68
N ASP A 314 -12.78 -12.34 11.28
CA ASP A 314 -13.16 -13.75 11.43
C ASP A 314 -13.95 -14.28 10.24
N ALA A 315 -14.59 -13.42 9.46
CA ALA A 315 -15.44 -13.83 8.34
C ALA A 315 -15.38 -12.86 7.16
N GLY A 316 -15.66 -13.37 5.98
CA GLY A 316 -15.67 -12.59 4.76
C GLY A 316 -14.29 -12.42 4.14
N ARG A 317 -14.16 -11.41 3.30
CA ARG A 317 -12.93 -11.00 2.62
C ARG A 317 -12.82 -9.49 2.62
N ARG A 318 -11.62 -9.02 2.47
CA ARG A 318 -11.33 -7.63 2.12
C ARG A 318 -10.63 -7.61 0.77
N VAL A 319 -11.25 -6.98 -0.21
CA VAL A 319 -10.70 -6.82 -1.56
C VAL A 319 -10.55 -5.34 -1.84
N SER A 320 -9.37 -4.92 -2.25
CA SER A 320 -9.09 -3.54 -2.63
C SER A 320 -8.14 -3.47 -3.81
N MET A 321 -8.12 -2.34 -4.49
CA MET A 321 -7.01 -1.95 -5.37
C MET A 321 -6.21 -0.84 -4.71
N GLN A 322 -4.89 -0.99 -4.75
CA GLN A 322 -3.94 -0.08 -4.11
C GLN A 322 -2.94 0.44 -5.12
N THR A 323 -2.60 1.73 -5.01
CA THR A 323 -1.43 2.34 -5.67
C THR A 323 -0.73 3.26 -4.68
N PHE A 324 0.56 3.49 -4.90
CA PHE A 324 1.27 4.58 -4.24
C PHE A 324 1.20 5.84 -5.11
N VAL A 325 1.08 6.98 -4.45
CA VAL A 325 1.12 8.30 -5.06
C VAL A 325 2.32 9.02 -4.49
N GLU A 326 3.32 9.25 -5.32
CA GLU A 326 4.48 10.06 -4.96
C GLU A 326 4.18 11.54 -5.18
N VAL A 327 4.47 12.33 -4.16
CA VAL A 327 4.31 13.78 -4.14
C VAL A 327 5.67 14.43 -3.92
N ASP A 328 6.07 15.31 -4.82
CA ASP A 328 7.32 16.08 -4.75
C ASP A 328 7.02 17.59 -4.92
N GLY A 329 6.30 18.13 -3.93
CA GLY A 329 5.86 19.52 -3.90
C GLY A 329 4.57 19.80 -4.70
N LEU A 330 3.98 20.95 -4.40
CA LEU A 330 2.63 21.32 -4.87
C LEU A 330 2.52 21.63 -6.37
N LYS A 331 3.65 21.71 -7.08
CA LYS A 331 3.69 22.09 -8.51
C LYS A 331 4.08 20.94 -9.44
N HIS A 332 4.56 19.84 -8.88
CA HIS A 332 5.00 18.71 -9.70
C HIS A 332 3.85 17.74 -9.95
N SER A 333 3.93 16.98 -11.04
CA SER A 333 2.99 15.90 -11.33
C SER A 333 3.03 14.84 -10.24
N LEU A 334 1.87 14.36 -9.84
CA LEU A 334 1.75 13.17 -9.02
C LEU A 334 2.18 11.93 -9.82
N MET A 335 2.94 11.03 -9.21
CA MET A 335 3.33 9.76 -9.84
C MET A 335 2.63 8.61 -9.15
N LEU A 336 1.97 7.76 -9.94
CA LEU A 336 1.29 6.56 -9.47
C LEU A 336 2.12 5.33 -9.82
N GLU A 337 2.39 4.49 -8.82
CA GLU A 337 3.09 3.20 -8.99
C GLU A 337 2.62 2.19 -7.93
N SER A 338 2.92 0.90 -8.14
CA SER A 338 2.59 -0.18 -7.21
C SER A 338 3.72 -1.19 -7.09
#